data_fd08de101a9aa74141241ff1163c8fb3
#
_entry.id   fd08de101a9aa74141241ff1163c8fb3
#
_cell.length_a   1.000
_cell.length_b   1.000
_cell.length_c   1.000
_cell.angle_alpha   90.00
_cell.angle_beta   90.00
_cell.angle_gamma   90.00
#
_symmetry.space_group_name_H-M   'P 1'
#
loop_
_entity.id
_entity.type
_entity.pdbx_description
1 polymer ?
#
loop_
_entity_poly.entity_id
_entity_poly.type
_entity_poly.pdbx_seq_one_letter_code
_entity_poly.pdbx_strand_id
1 'polypeptide(L)'
;MGWSWGTVIIAAYAADHPDKVDRLVLYAPVWVRTSPSQAVSRPLGAYIETPMARTRERLQAGAPEEKKNELMPASWFEAWSAAVLATDPVGSKRQPPVLRSPAGVVQDNRNYWDVGKPYYDPARIKAPTLLVVAEWDYRVPDAQVLFQKLPNGSEKRLVQIGEGTHVVFLEKNRMQLFQEVQFFLDRTRLTN
;
A
#
# COMPACT_ATOMS: atom_id res chain seq x y z
N MET A 1 -1.72 -9.28 7.01
CA MET A 1 -1.82 -7.88 6.54
C MET A 1 -0.80 -7.63 5.44
N GLY A 2 -1.18 -6.89 4.39
CA GLY A 2 -0.29 -6.39 3.35
C GLY A 2 -0.51 -4.91 3.10
N TRP A 3 0.53 -4.26 2.59
CA TRP A 3 0.52 -2.86 2.21
C TRP A 3 0.88 -2.71 0.73
N SER A 4 0.13 -1.84 0.00
CA SER A 4 0.41 -1.51 -1.39
C SER A 4 0.56 -2.77 -2.27
N TRP A 5 1.66 -2.93 -2.98
CA TRP A 5 1.96 -4.14 -3.77
C TRP A 5 1.86 -5.44 -2.95
N GLY A 6 2.24 -5.43 -1.67
CA GLY A 6 2.10 -6.58 -0.78
C GLY A 6 0.66 -7.07 -0.64
N THR A 7 -0.35 -6.21 -0.88
CA THR A 7 -1.76 -6.60 -0.87
C THR A 7 -2.10 -7.56 -2.01
N VAL A 8 -1.44 -7.43 -3.17
CA VAL A 8 -1.65 -8.33 -4.32
C VAL A 8 -1.26 -9.76 -3.96
N ILE A 9 -0.09 -9.92 -3.33
CA ILE A 9 0.44 -11.24 -2.95
C ILE A 9 -0.47 -11.93 -1.95
N ILE A 10 -0.83 -11.23 -0.87
CA ILE A 10 -1.64 -11.85 0.18
C ILE A 10 -3.09 -12.05 -0.23
N ALA A 11 -3.64 -11.18 -1.10
CA ALA A 11 -4.99 -11.35 -1.62
C ALA A 11 -5.07 -12.50 -2.63
N ALA A 12 -4.05 -12.66 -3.50
CA ALA A 12 -3.93 -13.81 -4.38
C ALA A 12 -3.85 -15.12 -3.56
N TYR A 13 -2.99 -15.14 -2.53
CA TYR A 13 -2.90 -16.29 -1.63
C TYR A 13 -4.23 -16.60 -0.95
N ALA A 14 -4.95 -15.58 -0.45
CA ALA A 14 -6.25 -15.77 0.20
C ALA A 14 -7.34 -16.26 -0.77
N ALA A 15 -7.28 -15.85 -2.04
CA ALA A 15 -8.18 -16.33 -3.08
C ALA A 15 -7.92 -17.81 -3.45
N ASP A 16 -6.66 -18.22 -3.47
CA ASP A 16 -6.25 -19.58 -3.82
C ASP A 16 -6.31 -20.56 -2.64
N HIS A 17 -6.16 -20.05 -1.39
CA HIS A 17 -6.14 -20.83 -0.17
C HIS A 17 -7.13 -20.30 0.88
N PRO A 18 -8.45 -20.30 0.59
CA PRO A 18 -9.45 -19.66 1.44
C PRO A 18 -9.59 -20.30 2.84
N ASP A 19 -9.15 -21.55 3.00
CA ASP A 19 -9.12 -22.29 4.26
C ASP A 19 -7.89 -21.98 5.15
N LYS A 20 -6.90 -21.28 4.62
CA LYS A 20 -5.66 -20.93 5.31
C LYS A 20 -5.64 -19.51 5.88
N VAL A 21 -6.65 -18.71 5.54
CA VAL A 21 -6.69 -17.29 5.92
C VAL A 21 -7.89 -17.05 6.82
N ASP A 22 -7.61 -16.74 8.08
CA ASP A 22 -8.65 -16.43 9.06
C ASP A 22 -9.21 -15.01 8.88
N ARG A 23 -8.34 -14.03 8.69
CA ARG A 23 -8.67 -12.61 8.42
C ARG A 23 -7.68 -11.98 7.46
N LEU A 24 -8.16 -11.09 6.61
CA LEU A 24 -7.35 -10.41 5.60
C LEU A 24 -7.39 -8.90 5.80
N VAL A 25 -6.23 -8.26 5.90
CA VAL A 25 -6.12 -6.80 5.96
C VAL A 25 -5.33 -6.30 4.75
N LEU A 26 -5.96 -5.46 3.95
CA LEU A 26 -5.42 -4.87 2.73
C LEU A 26 -5.30 -3.34 2.93
N TYR A 27 -4.11 -2.86 3.25
CA TYR A 27 -3.84 -1.44 3.40
C TYR A 27 -3.30 -0.84 2.10
N ALA A 28 -3.93 0.26 1.64
CA ALA A 28 -3.65 0.88 0.35
C ALA A 28 -3.67 -0.15 -0.80
N PRO A 29 -4.78 -0.88 -0.98
CA PRO A 29 -4.82 -2.08 -1.79
C PRO A 29 -4.57 -1.79 -3.27
N VAL A 30 -3.94 -2.75 -3.92
CA VAL A 30 -3.72 -2.79 -5.37
C VAL A 30 -4.54 -3.94 -5.95
N TRP A 31 -5.32 -3.65 -7.00
CA TRP A 31 -6.06 -4.66 -7.76
C TRP A 31 -6.10 -4.30 -9.25
N VAL A 32 -6.97 -3.40 -9.66
CA VAL A 32 -7.05 -2.82 -11.01
C VAL A 32 -7.10 -1.31 -10.87
N ARG A 33 -6.36 -0.62 -11.72
CA ARG A 33 -6.31 0.83 -11.69
C ARG A 33 -7.57 1.42 -12.31
N THR A 34 -8.17 2.40 -11.62
CA THR A 34 -9.36 3.14 -12.10
C THR A 34 -8.98 4.45 -12.78
N SER A 35 -7.76 4.94 -12.56
CA SER A 35 -7.22 6.15 -13.19
C SER A 35 -6.19 5.81 -14.28
N PRO A 36 -5.99 6.70 -15.28
CA PRO A 36 -4.96 6.48 -16.29
C PRO A 36 -3.58 6.23 -15.69
N SER A 37 -2.86 5.26 -16.25
CA SER A 37 -1.50 4.98 -15.83
C SER A 37 -0.55 6.08 -16.30
N GLN A 38 0.35 6.49 -15.42
CA GLN A 38 1.52 7.31 -15.77
C GLN A 38 2.75 6.42 -16.06
N ALA A 39 2.52 5.23 -16.59
CA ALA A 39 3.58 4.26 -16.79
C ALA A 39 4.70 4.84 -17.69
N VAL A 40 5.89 4.92 -17.11
CA VAL A 40 7.09 5.31 -17.88
C VAL A 40 7.50 4.13 -18.76
N SER A 41 7.55 4.32 -20.05
CA SER A 41 7.82 3.27 -21.05
C SER A 41 9.30 2.84 -21.16
N ARG A 42 10.18 3.40 -20.32
CA ARG A 42 11.63 3.04 -20.34
C ARG A 42 11.86 1.59 -19.89
N PRO A 43 12.90 0.91 -20.43
CA PRO A 43 13.35 -0.37 -19.90
C PRO A 43 13.67 -0.27 -18.41
N LEU A 44 13.33 -1.32 -17.65
CA LEU A 44 13.63 -1.42 -16.23
C LEU A 44 14.89 -2.25 -16.04
N GLY A 45 15.84 -1.74 -15.24
CA GLY A 45 16.90 -2.55 -14.67
C GLY A 45 16.38 -3.40 -13.49
N ALA A 46 17.26 -4.07 -12.77
CA ALA A 46 16.91 -4.83 -11.58
C ALA A 46 16.37 -3.94 -10.44
N TYR A 47 16.82 -2.69 -10.38
CA TYR A 47 16.47 -1.71 -9.36
C TYR A 47 16.05 -0.37 -9.97
N ILE A 48 15.21 0.34 -9.22
CA ILE A 48 14.92 1.75 -9.42
C ILE A 48 15.65 2.53 -8.33
N GLU A 49 16.52 3.44 -8.75
CA GLU A 49 17.26 4.32 -7.84
C GLU A 49 16.51 5.65 -7.70
N THR A 50 16.17 6.01 -6.47
CA THR A 50 15.43 7.24 -6.17
C THR A 50 16.21 8.06 -5.13
N PRO A 51 16.63 9.30 -5.43
CA PRO A 51 17.27 10.18 -4.46
C PRO A 51 16.37 10.40 -3.22
N MET A 52 16.97 10.51 -2.02
CA MET A 52 16.18 10.58 -0.78
C MET A 52 15.25 11.79 -0.73
N ALA A 53 15.63 12.94 -1.30
CA ALA A 53 14.74 14.10 -1.43
C ALA A 53 13.47 13.76 -2.23
N ARG A 54 13.62 13.10 -3.37
CA ARG A 54 12.49 12.61 -4.20
C ARG A 54 11.68 11.54 -3.50
N THR A 55 12.32 10.72 -2.67
CA THR A 55 11.62 9.72 -1.85
C THR A 55 10.68 10.40 -0.87
N ARG A 56 11.14 11.47 -0.18
CA ARG A 56 10.27 12.25 0.72
C ARG A 56 9.06 12.84 0.01
N GLU A 57 9.27 13.51 -1.12
CA GLU A 57 8.19 14.07 -1.95
C GLU A 57 7.15 13.00 -2.32
N ARG A 58 7.62 11.82 -2.73
CA ARG A 58 6.75 10.70 -3.12
C ARG A 58 5.96 10.12 -1.95
N LEU A 59 6.58 9.99 -0.78
CA LEU A 59 5.90 9.48 0.42
C LEU A 59 4.77 10.41 0.87
N GLN A 60 4.92 11.73 0.65
CA GLN A 60 3.94 12.75 1.00
C GLN A 60 3.05 13.16 -0.19
N ALA A 61 3.08 12.40 -1.30
CA ALA A 61 2.27 12.71 -2.46
C ALA A 61 0.76 12.65 -2.12
N GLY A 62 0.02 13.66 -2.60
CA GLY A 62 -1.41 13.82 -2.34
C GLY A 62 -1.73 14.70 -1.13
N ALA A 63 -0.83 14.81 -0.14
CA ALA A 63 -1.04 15.70 0.99
C ALA A 63 -0.99 17.18 0.59
N PRO A 64 -1.86 18.04 1.16
CA PRO A 64 -1.72 19.49 1.05
C PRO A 64 -0.35 19.95 1.52
N GLU A 65 0.24 20.95 0.84
CA GLU A 65 1.63 21.37 1.10
C GLU A 65 1.84 21.80 2.56
N GLU A 66 0.89 22.55 3.11
CA GLU A 66 0.91 23.05 4.48
C GLU A 66 0.82 21.92 5.53
N LYS A 67 0.34 20.73 5.15
CA LYS A 67 0.20 19.58 6.04
C LYS A 67 1.42 18.66 6.05
N LYS A 68 2.27 18.70 5.04
CA LYS A 68 3.36 17.72 4.87
C LYS A 68 4.30 17.64 6.07
N ASN A 69 4.74 18.79 6.61
CA ASN A 69 5.66 18.80 7.75
C ASN A 69 4.98 18.38 9.06
N GLU A 70 3.69 18.64 9.20
CA GLU A 70 2.90 18.17 10.34
C GLU A 70 2.70 16.65 10.30
N LEU A 71 2.41 16.09 9.13
CA LEU A 71 2.21 14.65 8.96
C LEU A 71 3.48 13.86 9.21
N MET A 72 4.59 14.30 8.63
CA MET A 72 5.88 13.64 8.73
C MET A 72 6.95 14.67 9.07
N PRO A 73 7.19 14.94 10.37
CA PRO A 73 8.25 15.84 10.81
C PRO A 73 9.60 15.45 10.19
N ALA A 74 10.46 16.45 9.93
CA ALA A 74 11.76 16.22 9.31
C ALA A 74 12.58 15.15 10.04
N SER A 75 12.59 15.18 11.38
CA SER A 75 13.32 14.21 12.20
C SER A 75 12.85 12.77 12.03
N TRP A 76 11.57 12.55 11.76
CA TRP A 76 11.06 11.20 11.50
C TRP A 76 11.52 10.67 10.14
N PHE A 77 11.46 11.52 9.12
CA PHE A 77 11.96 11.15 7.79
C PHE A 77 13.48 10.90 7.82
N GLU A 78 14.24 11.72 8.53
CA GLU A 78 15.69 11.57 8.68
C GLU A 78 16.04 10.25 9.36
N ALA A 79 15.37 9.90 10.47
CA ALA A 79 15.59 8.65 11.18
C ALA A 79 15.22 7.44 10.29
N TRP A 80 14.09 7.50 9.60
CA TRP A 80 13.67 6.46 8.65
C TRP A 80 14.65 6.33 7.49
N SER A 81 15.07 7.46 6.90
CA SER A 81 16.03 7.52 5.80
C SER A 81 17.37 6.89 6.18
N ALA A 82 17.89 7.25 7.34
CA ALA A 82 19.15 6.69 7.86
C ALA A 82 19.04 5.15 8.03
N ALA A 83 17.93 4.68 8.63
CA ALA A 83 17.70 3.25 8.83
C ALA A 83 17.60 2.49 7.49
N VAL A 84 16.89 3.04 6.51
CA VAL A 84 16.74 2.42 5.19
C VAL A 84 18.07 2.40 4.43
N LEU A 85 18.82 3.51 4.42
CA LEU A 85 20.13 3.57 3.76
C LEU A 85 21.15 2.61 4.41
N ALA A 86 21.06 2.39 5.72
CA ALA A 86 21.91 1.41 6.41
C ALA A 86 21.71 -0.03 5.92
N THR A 87 20.54 -0.36 5.36
CA THR A 87 20.26 -1.69 4.79
C THR A 87 20.78 -1.86 3.35
N ASP A 88 21.20 -0.77 2.68
CA ASP A 88 21.67 -0.79 1.30
C ASP A 88 23.07 -0.16 1.16
N PRO A 89 24.15 -0.98 1.28
CA PRO A 89 25.52 -0.47 1.20
C PRO A 89 25.91 0.05 -0.19
N VAL A 90 25.13 -0.22 -1.22
CA VAL A 90 25.37 0.32 -2.58
C VAL A 90 24.67 1.65 -2.76
N GLY A 91 23.38 1.74 -2.45
CA GLY A 91 22.59 2.98 -2.56
C GLY A 91 23.08 4.08 -1.62
N SER A 92 23.50 3.72 -0.40
CA SER A 92 24.05 4.68 0.57
C SER A 92 25.36 5.36 0.12
N LYS A 93 26.15 4.70 -0.73
CA LYS A 93 27.43 5.24 -1.27
C LYS A 93 27.25 6.08 -2.55
N ARG A 94 26.03 6.18 -3.10
CA ARG A 94 25.75 7.06 -4.24
C ARG A 94 25.88 8.54 -3.82
N GLN A 95 26.12 9.42 -4.78
CA GLN A 95 26.19 10.87 -4.58
C GLN A 95 25.17 11.59 -5.47
N PRO A 96 24.03 12.07 -4.95
CA PRO A 96 23.54 11.90 -3.57
C PRO A 96 23.10 10.45 -3.28
N PRO A 97 22.95 10.07 -1.99
CA PRO A 97 22.44 8.76 -1.61
C PRO A 97 21.07 8.48 -2.20
N VAL A 98 20.83 7.23 -2.60
CA VAL A 98 19.57 6.79 -3.23
C VAL A 98 18.97 5.61 -2.50
N LEU A 99 17.63 5.56 -2.47
CA LEU A 99 16.87 4.37 -2.16
C LEU A 99 16.83 3.49 -3.42
N ARG A 100 17.32 2.26 -3.33
CA ARG A 100 17.19 1.26 -4.39
C ARG A 100 16.01 0.33 -4.09
N SER A 101 15.00 0.38 -4.95
CA SER A 101 13.85 -0.50 -4.86
C SER A 101 13.88 -1.53 -5.99
N PRO A 102 13.56 -2.81 -5.74
CA PRO A 102 13.40 -3.78 -6.82
C PRO A 102 12.39 -3.29 -7.86
N ALA A 103 12.74 -3.43 -9.15
CA ALA A 103 11.90 -2.94 -10.25
C ALA A 103 10.64 -3.80 -10.49
N GLY A 104 10.54 -4.98 -9.87
CA GLY A 104 9.42 -5.91 -10.05
C GLY A 104 8.05 -5.29 -9.82
N VAL A 105 7.90 -4.45 -8.79
CA VAL A 105 6.63 -3.74 -8.51
C VAL A 105 6.17 -2.88 -9.71
N VAL A 106 7.11 -2.17 -10.35
CA VAL A 106 6.79 -1.36 -11.54
C VAL A 106 6.51 -2.23 -12.75
N GLN A 107 7.20 -3.36 -12.86
CA GLN A 107 6.93 -4.34 -13.93
C GLN A 107 5.53 -4.94 -13.78
N ASP A 108 5.13 -5.30 -12.56
CA ASP A 108 3.78 -5.80 -12.28
C ASP A 108 2.71 -4.74 -12.55
N ASN A 109 2.95 -3.46 -12.20
CA ASN A 109 2.07 -2.37 -12.59
C ASN A 109 1.79 -2.39 -14.09
N ARG A 110 2.84 -2.46 -14.90
CA ARG A 110 2.73 -2.44 -16.37
C ARG A 110 2.05 -3.66 -16.97
N ASN A 111 2.28 -4.83 -16.37
CA ASN A 111 1.81 -6.10 -16.92
C ASN A 111 0.37 -6.42 -16.51
N TYR A 112 -0.09 -5.87 -15.39
CA TYR A 112 -1.35 -6.27 -14.75
C TYR A 112 -2.29 -5.09 -14.52
N TRP A 113 -2.20 -4.42 -13.42
CA TRP A 113 -3.27 -3.51 -12.98
C TRP A 113 -3.33 -2.19 -13.73
N ASP A 114 -2.24 -1.69 -14.32
CA ASP A 114 -2.26 -0.49 -15.16
C ASP A 114 -2.94 -0.75 -16.53
N VAL A 115 -3.02 -2.01 -16.93
CA VAL A 115 -3.66 -2.44 -18.19
C VAL A 115 -4.97 -3.19 -17.98
N GLY A 116 -5.54 -3.06 -16.76
CA GLY A 116 -6.84 -3.65 -16.44
C GLY A 116 -6.85 -5.16 -16.29
N LYS A 117 -5.69 -5.81 -16.08
CA LYS A 117 -5.57 -7.25 -15.86
C LYS A 117 -5.41 -7.51 -14.36
N PRO A 118 -6.44 -8.03 -13.68
CA PRO A 118 -6.33 -8.37 -12.26
C PRO A 118 -5.38 -9.57 -12.07
N TYR A 119 -4.56 -9.51 -11.03
CA TYR A 119 -3.67 -10.62 -10.65
C TYR A 119 -4.43 -11.74 -9.91
N TYR A 120 -5.53 -11.41 -9.27
CA TYR A 120 -6.40 -12.33 -8.53
C TYR A 120 -7.88 -11.97 -8.72
N ASP A 121 -8.75 -12.93 -8.47
CA ASP A 121 -10.20 -12.73 -8.44
C ASP A 121 -10.67 -12.46 -7.00
N PRO A 122 -11.11 -11.24 -6.66
CA PRO A 122 -11.62 -10.91 -5.33
C PRO A 122 -12.82 -11.74 -4.89
N ALA A 123 -13.64 -12.23 -5.84
CA ALA A 123 -14.82 -13.04 -5.53
C ALA A 123 -14.47 -14.39 -4.88
N ARG A 124 -13.22 -14.85 -5.01
CA ARG A 124 -12.72 -16.09 -4.40
C ARG A 124 -12.25 -15.92 -2.96
N ILE A 125 -12.11 -14.69 -2.46
CA ILE A 125 -11.69 -14.39 -1.08
C ILE A 125 -12.86 -14.66 -0.14
N LYS A 126 -12.74 -15.68 0.71
CA LYS A 126 -13.77 -16.05 1.69
C LYS A 126 -13.51 -15.48 3.09
N ALA A 127 -12.29 -15.11 3.38
CA ALA A 127 -11.91 -14.57 4.67
C ALA A 127 -12.58 -13.20 4.92
N PRO A 128 -13.01 -12.90 6.16
CA PRO A 128 -13.32 -11.54 6.56
C PRO A 128 -12.22 -10.59 6.14
N THR A 129 -12.57 -9.49 5.46
CA THR A 129 -11.60 -8.62 4.83
C THR A 129 -11.78 -7.17 5.24
N LEU A 130 -10.71 -6.55 5.74
CA LEU A 130 -10.61 -5.13 6.00
C LEU A 130 -9.76 -4.46 4.90
N LEU A 131 -10.34 -3.48 4.21
CA LEU A 131 -9.61 -2.54 3.37
C LEU A 131 -9.38 -1.26 4.15
N VAL A 132 -8.15 -0.75 4.15
CA VAL A 132 -7.83 0.55 4.73
C VAL A 132 -7.16 1.41 3.67
N VAL A 133 -7.58 2.65 3.56
CA VAL A 133 -6.96 3.69 2.72
C VAL A 133 -6.79 4.95 3.54
N ALA A 134 -5.94 5.86 3.10
CA ALA A 134 -5.82 7.19 3.67
C ALA A 134 -6.45 8.23 2.74
N GLU A 135 -6.91 9.35 3.30
CA GLU A 135 -7.69 10.38 2.59
C GLU A 135 -7.00 10.91 1.33
N TRP A 136 -5.67 11.10 1.42
CA TRP A 136 -4.86 11.65 0.33
C TRP A 136 -4.10 10.57 -0.47
N ASP A 137 -4.48 9.30 -0.28
CA ASP A 137 -3.93 8.22 -1.09
C ASP A 137 -4.63 8.15 -2.45
N TYR A 138 -3.87 8.18 -3.52
CA TYR A 138 -4.38 8.00 -4.89
C TYR A 138 -5.05 6.64 -5.13
N ARG A 139 -4.94 5.70 -4.17
CA ARG A 139 -5.56 4.37 -4.21
C ARG A 139 -7.02 4.34 -3.72
N VAL A 140 -7.55 5.44 -3.22
CA VAL A 140 -8.93 5.48 -2.71
C VAL A 140 -9.96 4.96 -3.72
N PRO A 141 -9.97 5.42 -4.99
CA PRO A 141 -10.93 4.92 -5.98
C PRO A 141 -10.75 3.42 -6.29
N ASP A 142 -9.49 2.96 -6.38
CA ASP A 142 -9.17 1.55 -6.64
C ASP A 142 -9.69 0.65 -5.50
N ALA A 143 -9.53 1.09 -4.26
CA ALA A 143 -10.03 0.37 -3.07
C ALA A 143 -11.55 0.29 -3.03
N GLN A 144 -12.26 1.34 -3.44
CA GLN A 144 -13.72 1.33 -3.51
C GLN A 144 -14.22 0.31 -4.55
N VAL A 145 -13.59 0.24 -5.70
CA VAL A 145 -13.92 -0.75 -6.73
C VAL A 145 -13.62 -2.16 -6.25
N LEU A 146 -12.46 -2.39 -5.64
CA LEU A 146 -12.11 -3.68 -5.05
C LEU A 146 -13.12 -4.11 -3.98
N PHE A 147 -13.53 -3.20 -3.09
CA PHE A 147 -14.52 -3.47 -2.04
C PHE A 147 -15.84 -3.99 -2.61
N GLN A 148 -16.29 -3.43 -3.73
CA GLN A 148 -17.51 -3.86 -4.40
C GLN A 148 -17.39 -5.27 -5.02
N LYS A 149 -16.17 -5.68 -5.39
CA LYS A 149 -15.89 -6.99 -5.99
C LYS A 149 -15.70 -8.11 -4.95
N LEU A 150 -15.47 -7.78 -3.69
CA LEU A 150 -15.43 -8.78 -2.62
C LEU A 150 -16.82 -9.40 -2.40
N PRO A 151 -16.92 -10.70 -2.02
CA PRO A 151 -18.19 -11.38 -1.82
C PRO A 151 -19.07 -10.69 -0.77
N ASN A 152 -20.38 -10.69 -1.00
CA ASN A 152 -21.37 -10.15 -0.05
C ASN A 152 -21.62 -11.07 1.16
N GLY A 153 -21.34 -12.37 1.03
CA GLY A 153 -21.52 -13.36 2.09
C GLY A 153 -20.42 -13.37 3.15
N SER A 154 -19.33 -12.62 2.95
CA SER A 154 -18.22 -12.47 3.91
C SER A 154 -18.27 -11.12 4.59
N GLU A 155 -17.84 -11.05 5.86
CA GLU A 155 -17.64 -9.76 6.53
C GLU A 155 -16.59 -8.94 5.76
N LYS A 156 -16.98 -7.75 5.29
CA LYS A 156 -16.07 -6.83 4.62
C LYS A 156 -16.24 -5.41 5.15
N ARG A 157 -15.12 -4.72 5.35
CA ARG A 157 -15.08 -3.33 5.82
C ARG A 157 -14.14 -2.52 4.94
N LEU A 158 -14.51 -1.26 4.70
CA LEU A 158 -13.64 -0.25 4.11
C LEU A 158 -13.54 0.93 5.09
N VAL A 159 -12.32 1.24 5.49
CA VAL A 159 -12.00 2.35 6.40
C VAL A 159 -11.11 3.34 5.68
N GLN A 160 -11.46 4.62 5.78
CA GLN A 160 -10.64 5.72 5.29
C GLN A 160 -10.10 6.52 6.47
N ILE A 161 -8.77 6.57 6.60
CA ILE A 161 -8.08 7.36 7.63
C ILE A 161 -7.97 8.80 7.15
N GLY A 162 -8.47 9.73 7.94
CA GLY A 162 -8.36 11.17 7.65
C GLY A 162 -6.92 11.68 7.78
N GLU A 163 -6.60 12.72 7.04
CA GLU A 163 -5.29 13.39 7.06
C GLU A 163 -4.11 12.42 6.96
N GLY A 164 -4.07 11.60 5.90
CA GLY A 164 -2.99 10.63 5.68
C GLY A 164 -2.74 10.36 4.22
N THR A 165 -1.53 9.92 3.89
CA THR A 165 -1.11 9.53 2.54
C THR A 165 -0.98 8.01 2.41
N HIS A 166 -0.40 7.55 1.29
CA HIS A 166 -0.10 6.13 1.04
C HIS A 166 0.71 5.46 2.15
N VAL A 167 1.35 6.24 3.02
CA VAL A 167 2.27 5.77 4.05
C VAL A 167 1.86 6.22 5.46
N VAL A 168 0.56 6.28 5.75
CA VAL A 168 0.06 6.73 7.06
C VAL A 168 0.75 6.07 8.25
N PHE A 169 1.29 4.84 8.10
CA PHE A 169 2.05 4.16 9.16
C PHE A 169 3.38 4.86 9.52
N LEU A 170 3.87 5.79 8.69
CA LEU A 170 5.02 6.66 8.96
C LEU A 170 4.60 8.07 9.41
N GLU A 171 3.30 8.34 9.51
CA GLU A 171 2.76 9.67 9.75
C GLU A 171 2.20 9.82 11.18
N LYS A 172 1.85 11.05 11.55
CA LYS A 172 1.31 11.33 12.89
C LYS A 172 0.05 10.52 13.20
N ASN A 173 -0.78 10.24 12.19
CA ASN A 173 -2.05 9.54 12.31
C ASN A 173 -1.93 8.01 12.29
N ARG A 174 -0.71 7.46 12.31
CA ARG A 174 -0.46 6.00 12.28
C ARG A 174 -1.23 5.19 13.32
N MET A 175 -1.50 5.79 14.47
CA MET A 175 -2.22 5.08 15.54
C MET A 175 -3.66 4.76 15.15
N GLN A 176 -4.31 5.58 14.31
CA GLN A 176 -5.65 5.28 13.79
C GLN A 176 -5.61 4.01 12.93
N LEU A 177 -4.61 3.87 12.04
CA LEU A 177 -4.42 2.66 11.25
C LEU A 177 -4.22 1.43 12.16
N PHE A 178 -3.35 1.53 13.16
CA PHE A 178 -3.04 0.41 14.04
C PHE A 178 -4.26 -0.01 14.86
N GLN A 179 -5.05 0.95 15.37
CA GLN A 179 -6.27 0.68 16.12
C GLN A 179 -7.35 0.01 15.26
N GLU A 180 -7.57 0.48 14.03
CA GLU A 180 -8.55 -0.13 13.11
C GLU A 180 -8.15 -1.55 12.74
N VAL A 181 -6.87 -1.79 12.48
CA VAL A 181 -6.34 -3.13 12.19
C VAL A 181 -6.48 -4.05 13.40
N GLN A 182 -6.05 -3.59 14.58
CA GLN A 182 -6.13 -4.37 15.82
C GLN A 182 -7.58 -4.72 16.15
N PHE A 183 -8.48 -3.72 16.11
CA PHE A 183 -9.90 -3.94 16.35
C PHE A 183 -10.49 -4.99 15.40
N PHE A 184 -10.13 -4.94 14.11
CA PHE A 184 -10.61 -5.92 13.13
C PHE A 184 -10.05 -7.32 13.41
N LEU A 185 -8.78 -7.43 13.79
CA LEU A 185 -8.14 -8.73 14.05
C LEU A 185 -8.63 -9.40 15.32
N ASP A 186 -8.96 -8.62 16.36
CA ASP A 186 -9.40 -9.13 17.67
C ASP A 186 -10.90 -9.49 17.72
N ARG A 187 -11.68 -9.13 16.68
CA ARG A 187 -13.11 -9.46 16.67
C ARG A 187 -13.31 -10.97 16.61
N THR A 188 -14.14 -11.47 17.52
CA THR A 188 -14.64 -12.85 17.47
C THR A 188 -15.45 -13.03 16.17
N ARG A 189 -15.26 -14.14 15.45
CA ARG A 189 -16.14 -14.48 14.34
C ARG A 189 -17.57 -14.50 14.85
N LEU A 190 -18.48 -13.77 14.20
CA LEU A 190 -19.89 -13.95 14.44
C LEU A 190 -20.23 -15.34 13.88
N THR A 191 -20.39 -16.31 14.78
CA THR A 191 -20.96 -17.62 14.44
C THR A 191 -22.44 -17.39 14.15
N ASN A 192 -22.84 -17.47 12.88
CA ASN A 192 -24.25 -17.61 12.49
C ASN A 192 -24.74 -19.00 12.81
#